data_97f4b26fb8afc20e9cdfc776ba859013
#
_entry.id   97f4b26fb8afc20e9cdfc776ba859013
#
_cell.length_a   1.000
_cell.length_b   1.000
_cell.length_c   1.000
_cell.angle_alpha   90.00
_cell.angle_beta   90.00
_cell.angle_gamma   90.00
#
_symmetry.space_group_name_H-M   'P 1'
#
loop_
_entity.id
_entity.type
_entity.pdbx_description
1 polymer ?
#
loop_
_entity_poly.entity_id
_entity_poly.type
_entity_poly.pdbx_seq_one_letter_code
_entity_poly.pdbx_strand_id
1 'polypeptide(L)'
;MSGKRSAGLLLFRHTDLGMEVLLGHMGGPFFARRDAGAWTVPKGEYEPDETAWDAARREFREELGLPPPDGEAVPLGEVTQTNGKVVTAWAVEADLDPATVVLGTFEMEWPPKSGRRQEFPELDRVEWFDLDRARSVIVKAQAEFVDRLADHSG
;
A
#
# COMPACT_ATOMS: atom_id res chain seq x y z
N MET A 1 18.73 -9.25 14.40
CA MET A 1 17.55 -9.89 13.82
C MET A 1 16.87 -8.95 12.84
N SER A 2 16.68 -9.38 11.61
CA SER A 2 16.02 -8.56 10.63
C SER A 2 14.52 -8.58 10.88
N GLY A 3 13.87 -7.42 10.73
CA GLY A 3 12.43 -7.35 10.73
C GLY A 3 11.84 -8.00 9.49
N LYS A 4 10.53 -8.13 9.48
CA LYS A 4 9.84 -8.64 8.30
C LYS A 4 9.96 -7.66 7.15
N ARG A 5 9.98 -8.17 5.93
CA ARG A 5 10.09 -7.36 4.72
C ARG A 5 8.81 -7.42 3.93
N SER A 6 8.38 -6.25 3.45
CA SER A 6 7.22 -6.09 2.58
C SER A 6 7.64 -5.31 1.34
N ALA A 7 6.89 -5.49 0.27
CA ALA A 7 7.12 -4.77 -0.97
C ALA A 7 5.79 -4.36 -1.59
N GLY A 8 5.75 -3.20 -2.24
CA GLY A 8 4.53 -2.69 -2.82
C GLY A 8 4.73 -1.75 -3.98
N LEU A 9 3.63 -1.41 -4.63
CA LEU A 9 3.60 -0.48 -5.75
C LEU A 9 2.78 0.75 -5.39
N LEU A 10 3.38 1.92 -5.56
CA LEU A 10 2.70 3.20 -5.40
C LEU A 10 2.34 3.71 -6.80
N LEU A 11 1.09 3.57 -7.20
CA LEU A 11 0.64 4.10 -8.47
C LEU A 11 0.47 5.60 -8.36
N PHE A 12 0.85 6.32 -9.42
CA PHE A 12 0.63 7.76 -9.49
C PHE A 12 0.11 8.15 -10.85
N ARG A 13 -0.54 9.31 -10.89
CA ARG A 13 -1.06 9.88 -12.13
C ARG A 13 -0.97 11.39 -12.05
N HIS A 14 -1.02 12.03 -13.21
CA HIS A 14 -1.02 13.49 -13.32
C HIS A 14 -2.42 13.96 -13.66
N THR A 15 -2.90 14.99 -12.94
CA THR A 15 -4.17 15.61 -13.20
C THR A 15 -3.95 17.11 -13.45
N ASP A 16 -5.00 17.82 -13.86
CA ASP A 16 -4.93 19.27 -14.04
C ASP A 16 -4.56 20.00 -12.75
N LEU A 17 -4.81 19.37 -11.60
CA LEU A 17 -4.51 19.94 -10.29
C LEU A 17 -3.19 19.47 -9.70
N GLY A 18 -2.47 18.61 -10.41
CA GLY A 18 -1.18 18.08 -9.95
C GLY A 18 -1.15 16.57 -9.88
N MET A 19 -0.11 16.05 -9.23
CA MET A 19 0.09 14.60 -9.11
C MET A 19 -0.80 14.02 -8.02
N GLU A 20 -1.33 12.82 -8.27
CA GLU A 20 -2.06 12.03 -7.30
C GLU A 20 -1.44 10.66 -7.15
N VAL A 21 -1.57 10.07 -5.96
CA VAL A 21 -1.12 8.71 -5.68
C VAL A 21 -2.29 7.86 -5.20
N LEU A 22 -2.23 6.56 -5.47
CA LEU A 22 -3.27 5.61 -5.07
C LEU A 22 -2.86 4.93 -3.78
N LEU A 23 -3.67 5.08 -2.74
CA LEU A 23 -3.43 4.42 -1.45
C LEU A 23 -4.61 3.52 -1.10
N GLY A 24 -4.33 2.50 -0.31
CA GLY A 24 -5.34 1.60 0.22
C GLY A 24 -5.59 1.89 1.70
N HIS A 25 -6.86 1.88 2.09
CA HIS A 25 -7.24 1.99 3.49
C HIS A 25 -7.10 0.61 4.14
N MET A 26 -6.36 0.56 5.25
CA MET A 26 -6.15 -0.71 5.94
C MET A 26 -7.47 -1.24 6.47
N GLY A 27 -7.73 -2.53 6.19
CA GLY A 27 -8.96 -3.18 6.59
C GLY A 27 -8.89 -3.77 7.99
N GLY A 28 -9.99 -4.36 8.40
CA GLY A 28 -10.10 -4.95 9.72
C GLY A 28 -10.66 -4.00 10.75
N PRO A 29 -11.03 -4.54 11.93
CA PRO A 29 -11.77 -3.75 12.92
C PRO A 29 -10.95 -2.65 13.57
N PHE A 30 -9.61 -2.76 13.57
CA PHE A 30 -8.78 -1.76 14.23
C PHE A 30 -8.69 -0.44 13.45
N PHE A 31 -8.91 -0.48 12.14
CA PHE A 31 -8.74 0.70 11.28
C PHE A 31 -10.06 1.22 10.70
N ALA A 32 -11.17 0.55 10.98
CA ALA A 32 -12.44 0.82 10.32
C ALA A 32 -12.88 2.28 10.37
N ARG A 33 -12.57 3.00 11.47
CA ARG A 33 -12.96 4.39 11.65
C ARG A 33 -11.80 5.37 11.68
N ARG A 34 -10.63 4.91 11.25
CA ARG A 34 -9.44 5.76 11.25
C ARG A 34 -9.15 6.28 9.85
N ASP A 35 -8.61 7.50 9.80
CA ASP A 35 -8.16 8.10 8.55
C ASP A 35 -6.66 8.38 8.63
N ALA A 36 -6.23 9.24 9.54
CA ALA A 36 -4.81 9.55 9.69
C ALA A 36 -4.02 8.30 10.08
N GLY A 37 -2.97 8.00 9.31
CA GLY A 37 -2.13 6.83 9.55
C GLY A 37 -2.76 5.50 9.20
N ALA A 38 -3.94 5.51 8.58
CA ALA A 38 -4.68 4.29 8.23
C ALA A 38 -4.58 3.92 6.76
N TRP A 39 -3.88 4.70 5.97
CA TRP A 39 -3.69 4.45 4.53
C TRP A 39 -2.27 4.00 4.26
N THR A 40 -2.12 3.15 3.27
CA THR A 40 -0.83 2.52 2.96
C THR A 40 -0.65 2.33 1.46
N VAL A 41 0.61 2.27 1.03
CA VAL A 41 0.94 1.71 -0.28
C VAL A 41 0.44 0.26 -0.29
N PRO A 42 -0.30 -0.18 -1.31
CA PRO A 42 -0.66 -1.60 -1.41
C PRO A 42 0.61 -2.45 -1.42
N LYS A 43 0.75 -3.31 -0.42
CA LYS A 43 1.98 -4.06 -0.18
C LYS A 43 1.70 -5.30 0.63
N GLY A 44 2.64 -6.23 0.62
CA GLY A 44 2.56 -7.40 1.49
C GLY A 44 3.93 -7.99 1.78
N GLU A 45 3.97 -8.90 2.73
CA GLU A 45 5.19 -9.55 3.18
C GLU A 45 5.66 -10.59 2.17
N TYR A 46 6.98 -10.79 2.11
CA TYR A 46 7.56 -11.79 1.23
C TYR A 46 8.73 -12.48 1.91
N GLU A 47 9.04 -13.68 1.41
CA GLU A 47 10.09 -14.52 1.94
C GLU A 47 11.42 -14.28 1.21
N PRO A 48 12.57 -14.69 1.79
CA PRO A 48 13.87 -14.44 1.16
C PRO A 48 14.07 -15.07 -0.22
N ASP A 49 13.25 -16.06 -0.59
CA ASP A 49 13.37 -16.70 -1.91
C ASP A 49 12.66 -15.93 -3.02
N GLU A 50 11.98 -14.84 -2.67
CA GLU A 50 11.29 -13.98 -3.63
C GLU A 50 11.99 -12.62 -3.66
N THR A 51 12.14 -12.03 -4.85
CA THR A 51 12.69 -10.67 -4.93
C THR A 51 11.64 -9.65 -4.50
N ALA A 52 12.09 -8.51 -4.00
CA ALA A 52 11.17 -7.45 -3.60
C ALA A 52 10.30 -6.98 -4.77
N TRP A 53 10.89 -6.88 -5.98
CA TRP A 53 10.14 -6.47 -7.17
C TRP A 53 9.02 -7.46 -7.52
N ASP A 54 9.34 -8.76 -7.54
CA ASP A 54 8.33 -9.78 -7.83
C ASP A 54 7.25 -9.79 -6.75
N ALA A 55 7.64 -9.62 -5.50
CA ALA A 55 6.71 -9.55 -4.37
C ALA A 55 5.76 -8.38 -4.51
N ALA A 56 6.29 -7.19 -4.88
CA ALA A 56 5.46 -5.99 -5.05
C ALA A 56 4.38 -6.22 -6.10
N ARG A 57 4.73 -6.85 -7.22
CA ARG A 57 3.79 -7.13 -8.30
C ARG A 57 2.76 -8.19 -7.89
N ARG A 58 3.20 -9.22 -7.21
CA ARG A 58 2.31 -10.28 -6.71
C ARG A 58 1.32 -9.73 -5.70
N GLU A 59 1.80 -8.96 -4.73
CA GLU A 59 0.95 -8.39 -3.70
C GLU A 59 -0.07 -7.41 -4.26
N PHE A 60 0.33 -6.62 -5.27
CA PHE A 60 -0.61 -5.73 -5.95
C PHE A 60 -1.79 -6.54 -6.50
N ARG A 61 -1.49 -7.64 -7.20
CA ARG A 61 -2.54 -8.48 -7.78
C ARG A 61 -3.42 -9.12 -6.70
N GLU A 62 -2.80 -9.60 -5.63
CA GLU A 62 -3.56 -10.23 -4.55
C GLU A 62 -4.46 -9.25 -3.81
N GLU A 63 -3.96 -8.05 -3.54
CA GLU A 63 -4.71 -7.07 -2.77
C GLU A 63 -5.76 -6.33 -3.58
N LEU A 64 -5.49 -6.04 -4.85
CA LEU A 64 -6.40 -5.24 -5.67
C LEU A 64 -7.14 -6.05 -6.74
N GLY A 65 -6.78 -7.31 -6.94
CA GLY A 65 -7.46 -8.17 -7.90
C GLY A 65 -7.24 -7.78 -9.36
N LEU A 66 -6.23 -6.95 -9.64
CA LEU A 66 -5.92 -6.49 -10.98
C LEU A 66 -4.46 -6.80 -11.30
N PRO A 67 -4.12 -7.03 -12.58
CA PRO A 67 -2.72 -7.19 -12.94
C PRO A 67 -1.95 -5.90 -12.67
N PRO A 68 -0.71 -5.98 -12.18
CA PRO A 68 0.08 -4.77 -11.97
C PRO A 68 0.36 -4.09 -13.31
N PRO A 69 0.41 -2.74 -13.33
CA PRO A 69 0.70 -2.01 -14.57
C PRO A 69 2.09 -2.32 -15.11
N ASP A 70 2.26 -2.25 -16.42
CA ASP A 70 3.52 -2.52 -17.09
C ASP A 70 4.37 -1.27 -17.36
N GLY A 71 4.02 -0.13 -16.78
CA GLY A 71 4.77 1.10 -16.96
C GLY A 71 6.16 1.04 -16.36
N GLU A 72 6.96 2.08 -16.64
CA GLU A 72 8.28 2.21 -16.05
C GLU A 72 8.16 2.34 -14.54
N ALA A 73 8.96 1.55 -13.82
CA ALA A 73 8.97 1.57 -12.36
C ALA A 73 10.10 2.46 -11.86
N VAL A 74 9.75 3.39 -10.98
CA VAL A 74 10.72 4.27 -10.33
C VAL A 74 11.00 3.75 -8.92
N PRO A 75 12.23 3.30 -8.63
CA PRO A 75 12.52 2.82 -7.28
C PRO A 75 12.39 3.96 -6.26
N LEU A 76 11.63 3.70 -5.21
CA LEU A 76 11.49 4.65 -4.10
C LEU A 76 12.31 4.22 -2.87
N GLY A 77 13.03 3.08 -2.98
CA GLY A 77 13.84 2.58 -1.88
C GLY A 77 13.00 1.97 -0.79
N GLU A 78 13.55 1.96 0.41
CA GLU A 78 12.87 1.32 1.54
C GLU A 78 12.76 2.28 2.72
N VAL A 79 11.78 2.00 3.58
CA VAL A 79 11.60 2.68 4.85
C VAL A 79 11.39 1.62 5.92
N THR A 80 11.71 1.96 7.18
CA THR A 80 11.49 1.09 8.32
C THR A 80 10.36 1.67 9.16
N GLN A 81 9.31 0.88 9.36
CA GLN A 81 8.17 1.29 10.17
C GLN A 81 8.48 1.11 11.66
N THR A 82 7.67 1.73 12.51
CA THR A 82 7.88 1.68 13.97
C THR A 82 7.84 0.26 14.53
N ASN A 83 7.12 -0.65 13.86
CA ASN A 83 7.07 -2.05 14.26
C ASN A 83 8.30 -2.86 13.78
N GLY A 84 9.28 -2.20 13.15
CA GLY A 84 10.49 -2.85 12.65
C GLY A 84 10.36 -3.43 11.25
N LYS A 85 9.18 -3.41 10.66
CA LYS A 85 8.97 -3.94 9.32
C LYS A 85 9.60 -3.01 8.28
N VAL A 86 10.36 -3.57 7.35
CA VAL A 86 10.98 -2.83 6.25
C VAL A 86 10.07 -2.92 5.02
N VAL A 87 9.74 -1.77 4.45
CA VAL A 87 8.87 -1.71 3.26
C VAL A 87 9.68 -1.13 2.10
N THR A 88 9.72 -1.87 0.99
CA THR A 88 10.34 -1.42 -0.25
C THR A 88 9.23 -1.10 -1.25
N ALA A 89 9.35 0.03 -1.96
CA ALA A 89 8.30 0.44 -2.90
C ALA A 89 8.88 0.94 -4.21
N TRP A 90 8.08 0.79 -5.26
CA TRP A 90 8.32 1.39 -6.58
C TRP A 90 7.10 2.20 -6.95
N ALA A 91 7.33 3.31 -7.65
CA ALA A 91 6.24 4.11 -8.21
C ALA A 91 6.05 3.75 -9.68
N VAL A 92 4.80 3.61 -10.10
CA VAL A 92 4.46 3.31 -11.50
C VAL A 92 3.34 4.25 -11.92
N GLU A 93 3.52 4.94 -13.05
CA GLU A 93 2.46 5.79 -13.57
C GLU A 93 1.37 4.93 -14.19
N ALA A 94 0.14 5.12 -13.72
CA ALA A 94 -1.01 4.37 -14.21
C ALA A 94 -2.29 5.08 -13.78
N ASP A 95 -3.34 4.91 -14.57
CA ASP A 95 -4.66 5.42 -14.23
C ASP A 95 -5.57 4.24 -13.98
N LEU A 96 -5.89 3.99 -12.72
CA LEU A 96 -6.70 2.87 -12.28
C LEU A 96 -8.00 3.41 -11.70
N ASP A 97 -9.14 2.82 -12.11
CA ASP A 97 -10.43 3.16 -11.52
C ASP A 97 -10.62 2.37 -10.23
N PRO A 98 -10.72 3.06 -9.08
CA PRO A 98 -10.91 2.37 -7.80
C PRO A 98 -12.13 1.46 -7.74
N ALA A 99 -13.14 1.71 -8.57
CA ALA A 99 -14.34 0.87 -8.60
C ALA A 99 -14.11 -0.51 -9.20
N THR A 100 -12.97 -0.72 -9.88
CA THR A 100 -12.68 -1.99 -10.56
C THR A 100 -11.90 -2.98 -9.71
N VAL A 101 -11.42 -2.58 -8.53
CA VAL A 101 -10.60 -3.47 -7.70
C VAL A 101 -11.46 -4.55 -7.05
N VAL A 102 -10.84 -5.72 -6.86
CA VAL A 102 -11.42 -6.83 -6.09
C VAL A 102 -10.48 -7.09 -4.93
N LEU A 103 -10.86 -6.63 -3.76
CA LEU A 103 -9.97 -6.59 -2.61
C LEU A 103 -9.80 -7.98 -1.98
N GLY A 104 -8.54 -8.32 -1.66
CA GLY A 104 -8.22 -9.57 -0.98
C GLY A 104 -8.64 -9.53 0.49
N THR A 105 -8.71 -10.71 1.11
CA THR A 105 -9.17 -10.83 2.49
C THR A 105 -8.15 -11.61 3.33
N PHE A 106 -8.30 -11.47 4.65
CA PHE A 106 -7.55 -12.25 5.62
C PHE A 106 -8.47 -12.65 6.75
N GLU A 107 -8.09 -13.70 7.48
CA GLU A 107 -8.84 -14.13 8.65
C GLU A 107 -8.12 -13.72 9.93
N MET A 108 -8.89 -13.34 10.95
CA MET A 108 -8.36 -13.12 12.28
C MET A 108 -9.40 -13.51 13.33
N GLU A 109 -8.92 -13.78 14.53
CA GLU A 109 -9.82 -14.01 15.66
C GLU A 109 -10.47 -12.69 16.06
N TRP A 110 -11.77 -12.66 16.03
CA TRP A 110 -12.50 -11.46 16.42
C TRP A 110 -13.89 -11.83 16.95
N PRO A 111 -14.36 -11.33 18.09
CA PRO A 111 -13.58 -10.44 19.00
C PRO A 111 -12.37 -11.15 19.60
N PRO A 112 -11.42 -10.37 20.18
CA PRO A 112 -10.24 -10.97 20.79
C PRO A 112 -10.61 -12.04 21.82
N LYS A 113 -9.89 -13.18 21.78
CA LYS A 113 -10.08 -14.31 22.70
C LYS A 113 -11.45 -14.98 22.62
N SER A 114 -12.21 -14.73 21.54
CA SER A 114 -13.55 -15.33 21.38
C SER A 114 -13.52 -16.74 20.81
N GLY A 115 -12.40 -17.13 20.21
CA GLY A 115 -12.30 -18.40 19.48
C GLY A 115 -12.99 -18.36 18.12
N ARG A 116 -13.53 -17.23 17.72
CA ARG A 116 -14.21 -17.07 16.43
C ARG A 116 -13.27 -16.44 15.43
N ARG A 117 -13.18 -17.02 14.23
CA ARG A 117 -12.40 -16.45 13.14
C ARG A 117 -13.37 -15.75 12.20
N GLN A 118 -13.01 -14.52 11.81
CA GLN A 118 -13.78 -13.73 10.88
C GLN A 118 -12.87 -13.28 9.74
N GLU A 119 -13.44 -13.16 8.55
CA GLU A 119 -12.74 -12.69 7.37
C GLU A 119 -12.91 -11.17 7.25
N PHE A 120 -11.80 -10.48 7.00
CA PHE A 120 -11.77 -9.03 6.80
C PHE A 120 -10.98 -8.73 5.53
N PRO A 121 -11.28 -7.65 4.82
CA PRO A 121 -10.45 -7.25 3.69
C PRO A 121 -9.07 -6.78 4.18
N GLU A 122 -8.02 -7.11 3.42
CA GLU A 122 -6.67 -6.58 3.66
C GLU A 122 -6.68 -5.06 3.54
N LEU A 123 -7.29 -4.58 2.46
CA LEU A 123 -7.62 -3.17 2.26
C LEU A 123 -9.13 -3.12 2.07
N ASP A 124 -9.80 -2.17 2.71
CA ASP A 124 -11.24 -2.09 2.58
C ASP A 124 -11.69 -1.14 1.47
N ARG A 125 -10.80 -0.29 0.96
CA ARG A 125 -11.02 0.54 -0.21
C ARG A 125 -9.71 1.14 -0.69
N VAL A 126 -9.70 1.64 -1.92
CA VAL A 126 -8.56 2.39 -2.46
C VAL A 126 -9.07 3.72 -3.00
N GLU A 127 -8.25 4.77 -2.91
CA GLU A 127 -8.60 6.10 -3.39
C GLU A 127 -7.36 6.83 -3.89
N TRP A 128 -7.59 7.77 -4.79
CA TRP A 128 -6.56 8.69 -5.26
C TRP A 128 -6.49 9.89 -4.34
N PHE A 129 -5.27 10.30 -3.99
CA PHE A 129 -5.02 11.45 -3.13
C PHE A 129 -4.02 12.39 -3.79
N ASP A 130 -4.21 13.70 -3.65
CA ASP A 130 -3.11 14.61 -3.93
C ASP A 130 -1.97 14.35 -2.92
N LEU A 131 -0.77 14.88 -3.21
CA LEU A 131 0.39 14.53 -2.39
C LEU A 131 0.28 15.04 -0.96
N ASP A 132 -0.29 16.24 -0.76
CA ASP A 132 -0.44 16.78 0.59
C ASP A 132 -1.40 15.95 1.43
N ARG A 133 -2.54 15.57 0.85
CA ARG A 133 -3.52 14.72 1.52
C ARG A 133 -2.92 13.35 1.80
N ALA A 134 -2.19 12.79 0.84
CA ALA A 134 -1.54 11.49 1.02
C ALA A 134 -0.60 11.51 2.22
N ARG A 135 0.22 12.55 2.37
CA ARG A 135 1.13 12.66 3.51
C ARG A 135 0.39 12.67 4.84
N SER A 136 -0.79 13.26 4.89
CA SER A 136 -1.54 13.38 6.14
C SER A 136 -2.25 12.09 6.56
N VAL A 137 -2.51 11.17 5.64
CA VAL A 137 -3.27 9.95 5.94
C VAL A 137 -2.44 8.67 5.86
N ILE A 138 -1.31 8.69 5.18
CA ILE A 138 -0.48 7.49 5.00
C ILE A 138 0.22 7.10 6.31
N VAL A 139 0.51 5.81 6.47
CA VAL A 139 1.34 5.32 7.58
C VAL A 139 2.59 6.20 7.68
N LYS A 140 2.90 6.68 8.87
CA LYS A 140 3.90 7.72 9.08
C LYS A 140 5.23 7.47 8.38
N ALA A 141 5.81 6.29 8.54
CA ALA A 141 7.09 5.98 7.92
C ALA A 141 7.02 5.97 6.39
N GLN A 142 5.86 5.68 5.83
CA GLN A 142 5.69 5.61 4.38
C GLN A 142 5.55 6.99 3.73
N ALA A 143 5.36 8.04 4.51
CA ALA A 143 5.28 9.40 3.97
C ALA A 143 6.53 9.76 3.17
N GLU A 144 7.68 9.17 3.49
CA GLU A 144 8.90 9.37 2.72
C GLU A 144 8.77 8.91 1.27
N PHE A 145 7.95 7.90 1.00
CA PHE A 145 7.73 7.46 -0.38
C PHE A 145 7.08 8.57 -1.20
N VAL A 146 6.12 9.29 -0.61
CA VAL A 146 5.47 10.41 -1.28
C VAL A 146 6.48 11.51 -1.57
N ASP A 147 7.34 11.82 -0.60
CA ASP A 147 8.36 12.84 -0.75
C ASP A 147 9.39 12.46 -1.82
N ARG A 148 9.82 11.19 -1.82
CA ARG A 148 10.78 10.71 -2.82
C ARG A 148 10.20 10.73 -4.23
N LEU A 149 8.91 10.42 -4.36
CA LEU A 149 8.24 10.50 -5.65
C LEU A 149 8.16 11.96 -6.12
N ALA A 150 7.78 12.87 -5.24
CA ALA A 150 7.71 14.29 -5.56
C ALA A 150 9.06 14.82 -6.02
N ASP A 151 10.14 14.44 -5.33
CA ASP A 151 11.51 14.86 -5.69
C ASP A 151 11.92 14.30 -7.05
N HIS A 152 11.56 13.07 -7.35
CA HIS A 152 11.87 12.44 -8.63
C HIS A 152 11.17 13.14 -9.79
N SER A 153 9.92 13.57 -9.58
CA SER A 153 9.09 14.19 -10.61
C SER A 153 9.37 15.67 -10.80
N GLY A 154 9.95 16.26 -9.77
CA GLY A 154 10.30 17.68 -9.79
C GLY A 154 11.60 17.91 -10.50
#